data_63cad69d3e01155285e5c1c0355b17f1
#
_entry.id   63cad69d3e01155285e5c1c0355b17f1
#
_cell.length_a   1.000
_cell.length_b   1.000
_cell.length_c   1.000
_cell.angle_alpha   90.00
_cell.angle_beta   90.00
_cell.angle_gamma   90.00
#
_symmetry.space_group_name_H-M   'P 1'
#
loop_
_entity.id
_entity.type
_entity.pdbx_description
1 polymer ?
#
loop_
_entity_poly.entity_id
_entity_poly.type
_entity_poly.pdbx_seq_one_letter_code
_entity_poly.pdbx_strand_id
1 'polypeptide(L)'
;VKEGEGYYWSTYPGIVGTAGTILVILNAAEKLGREDWKEFAVKAGRYFLTRGRDMGNGMICYTGVDPTYFGAGKDYIDPNFPMGTGGIGFLMLKLYEVSGKKEFLDAVKGVPEYMDTVAVKMRAGKLLPHALPDRPDLFYLGYCHGPAGTNRFYYELYKFSGDAKYRHEIEELVKGLEATGAPEKRSAGYWNTENICCGTAGLLNMYLGLWAAFGEEHDLEYARRCAKVLMD
;
A
#
# COMPACT_ATOMS: atom_id res chain seq x y z
N VAL A 1 7.99 4.75 21.89
CA VAL A 1 7.08 4.54 22.99
C VAL A 1 6.47 3.14 22.89
N LYS A 2 6.38 2.43 23.99
CA LYS A 2 5.75 1.10 24.05
C LYS A 2 4.24 1.26 24.23
N GLU A 3 3.46 0.50 23.47
CA GLU A 3 2.02 0.40 23.63
C GLU A 3 1.60 -1.06 23.48
N GLY A 4 0.86 -1.58 24.47
CA GLY A 4 0.55 -2.99 24.55
C GLY A 4 1.83 -3.85 24.51
N GLU A 5 1.91 -4.79 23.57
CA GLU A 5 3.10 -5.62 23.36
C GLU A 5 4.09 -5.07 22.32
N GLY A 6 3.74 -3.97 21.63
CA GLY A 6 4.54 -3.40 20.54
C GLY A 6 5.18 -2.05 20.88
N TYR A 7 5.72 -1.42 19.85
CA TYR A 7 6.34 -0.10 19.94
C TYR A 7 5.89 0.78 18.78
N TYR A 8 5.76 2.08 19.03
CA TYR A 8 5.57 3.07 18.00
C TYR A 8 6.51 4.28 18.20
N TRP A 9 6.87 4.94 17.10
CA TRP A 9 7.79 6.09 17.08
C TRP A 9 7.10 7.38 16.67
N SER A 10 5.94 7.26 16.03
CA SER A 10 5.25 8.38 15.42
C SER A 10 3.75 8.19 15.58
N THR A 11 3.00 9.29 15.64
CA THR A 11 1.54 9.30 15.54
C THR A 11 1.06 8.89 14.15
N TYR A 12 1.97 8.81 13.16
CA TYR A 12 1.73 8.20 11.86
C TYR A 12 2.07 6.71 11.90
N PRO A 13 1.10 5.82 11.97
CA PRO A 13 1.38 4.39 12.01
C PRO A 13 1.77 3.79 10.65
N GLY A 14 1.36 4.41 9.55
CA GLY A 14 1.63 3.92 8.18
C GLY A 14 3.11 3.86 7.80
N ILE A 15 3.37 3.60 6.53
CA ILE A 15 4.73 3.49 5.96
C ILE A 15 5.52 4.81 6.11
N VAL A 16 4.85 5.94 6.12
CA VAL A 16 5.48 7.25 6.38
C VAL A 16 5.84 7.47 7.86
N GLY A 17 5.50 6.54 8.73
CA GLY A 17 5.75 6.64 10.17
C GLY A 17 6.25 5.32 10.76
N THR A 18 5.53 4.83 11.76
CA THR A 18 5.94 3.66 12.56
C THR A 18 6.12 2.39 11.71
N ALA A 19 5.23 2.11 10.76
CA ALA A 19 5.37 0.95 9.89
C ALA A 19 6.64 1.01 9.03
N GLY A 20 6.94 2.18 8.46
CA GLY A 20 8.18 2.38 7.69
C GLY A 20 9.43 2.24 8.55
N THR A 21 9.40 2.75 9.79
CA THR A 21 10.52 2.56 10.73
C THR A 21 10.80 1.07 10.97
N ILE A 22 9.77 0.26 11.17
CA ILE A 22 9.90 -1.19 11.35
C ILE A 22 10.47 -1.85 10.10
N LEU A 23 9.99 -1.47 8.90
CA LEU A 23 10.53 -2.00 7.63
C LEU A 23 12.01 -1.64 7.43
N VAL A 24 12.42 -0.43 7.80
CA VAL A 24 13.84 -0.01 7.74
C VAL A 24 14.68 -0.89 8.68
N ILE A 25 14.21 -1.14 9.90
CA ILE A 25 14.90 -2.01 10.87
C ILE A 25 15.00 -3.43 10.32
N LEU A 26 13.93 -4.00 9.74
CA LEU A 26 13.95 -5.32 9.11
C LEU A 26 14.97 -5.41 7.98
N ASN A 27 14.98 -4.44 7.08
CA ASN A 27 15.92 -4.39 5.96
C ASN A 27 17.38 -4.27 6.44
N ALA A 28 17.62 -3.42 7.45
CA ALA A 28 18.93 -3.28 8.04
C ALA A 28 19.37 -4.57 8.77
N ALA A 29 18.46 -5.21 9.48
CA ALA A 29 18.72 -6.49 10.16
C ALA A 29 19.15 -7.57 9.17
N GLU A 30 18.45 -7.70 8.06
CA GLU A 30 18.79 -8.65 7.00
C GLU A 30 20.17 -8.36 6.39
N LYS A 31 20.42 -7.11 5.97
CA LYS A 31 21.70 -6.73 5.33
C LYS A 31 22.91 -6.82 6.25
N LEU A 32 22.72 -6.66 7.55
CA LEU A 32 23.79 -6.66 8.55
C LEU A 32 23.86 -7.97 9.35
N GLY A 33 23.00 -8.96 9.07
CA GLY A 33 22.95 -10.24 9.81
C GLY A 33 22.59 -10.07 11.29
N ARG A 34 21.73 -9.06 11.64
CA ARG A 34 21.39 -8.71 13.02
C ARG A 34 20.06 -9.34 13.42
N GLU A 35 20.10 -10.57 13.95
CA GLU A 35 18.91 -11.28 14.44
C GLU A 35 18.22 -10.53 15.59
N ASP A 36 18.96 -9.91 16.49
CA ASP A 36 18.43 -9.08 17.57
C ASP A 36 17.58 -7.90 17.08
N TRP A 37 17.95 -7.27 15.96
CA TRP A 37 17.16 -6.21 15.32
C TRP A 37 15.90 -6.76 14.64
N LYS A 38 16.01 -7.93 14.05
CA LYS A 38 14.86 -8.61 13.45
C LYS A 38 13.82 -8.97 14.53
N GLU A 39 14.26 -9.58 15.63
CA GLU A 39 13.39 -9.87 16.78
C GLU A 39 12.74 -8.60 17.35
N PHE A 40 13.50 -7.53 17.47
CA PHE A 40 13.00 -6.24 17.92
C PHE A 40 11.93 -5.68 16.97
N ALA A 41 12.16 -5.72 15.65
CA ALA A 41 11.20 -5.26 14.64
C ALA A 41 9.90 -6.08 14.68
N VAL A 42 10.00 -7.41 14.81
CA VAL A 42 8.84 -8.30 14.97
C VAL A 42 8.06 -7.96 16.25
N LYS A 43 8.76 -7.71 17.37
CA LYS A 43 8.12 -7.29 18.61
C LYS A 43 7.44 -5.94 18.46
N ALA A 44 8.11 -4.98 17.80
CA ALA A 44 7.53 -3.66 17.56
C ALA A 44 6.26 -3.74 16.71
N GLY A 45 6.25 -4.59 15.68
CA GLY A 45 5.10 -4.78 14.78
C GLY A 45 3.81 -5.23 15.47
N ARG A 46 3.88 -5.81 16.66
CA ARG A 46 2.68 -6.16 17.45
C ARG A 46 1.82 -4.95 17.81
N TYR A 47 2.38 -3.75 17.76
CA TYR A 47 1.62 -2.52 17.90
C TYR A 47 0.41 -2.48 16.96
N PHE A 48 0.56 -2.98 15.71
CA PHE A 48 -0.49 -2.93 14.71
C PHE A 48 -1.57 -4.00 14.89
N LEU A 49 -1.31 -5.08 15.63
CA LEU A 49 -2.30 -6.14 15.87
C LEU A 49 -3.55 -5.62 16.61
N THR A 50 -3.38 -4.52 17.35
CA THR A 50 -4.48 -3.88 18.09
C THR A 50 -5.08 -2.67 17.38
N ARG A 51 -4.64 -2.38 16.14
CA ARG A 51 -5.04 -1.18 15.39
C ARG A 51 -6.01 -1.45 14.24
N GLY A 52 -6.30 -2.71 13.97
CA GLY A 52 -7.32 -3.08 12.99
C GLY A 52 -8.71 -2.66 13.47
N ARG A 53 -9.48 -2.03 12.57
CA ARG A 53 -10.89 -1.72 12.79
C ARG A 53 -11.73 -2.80 12.09
N ASP A 54 -12.62 -3.40 12.85
CA ASP A 54 -13.64 -4.30 12.30
C ASP A 54 -14.67 -3.49 11.51
N MET A 55 -14.80 -3.82 10.23
CA MET A 55 -15.73 -3.20 9.30
C MET A 55 -16.96 -4.08 9.03
N GLY A 56 -17.10 -5.16 9.80
CA GLY A 56 -18.16 -6.17 9.62
C GLY A 56 -17.81 -7.23 8.57
N ASN A 57 -18.51 -8.35 8.62
CA ASN A 57 -18.33 -9.48 7.69
C ASN A 57 -16.88 -9.99 7.55
N GLY A 58 -16.08 -9.84 8.60
CA GLY A 58 -14.66 -10.24 8.60
C GLY A 58 -13.72 -9.26 7.89
N MET A 59 -14.22 -8.13 7.42
CA MET A 59 -13.41 -7.08 6.80
C MET A 59 -12.67 -6.26 7.85
N ILE A 60 -11.42 -5.93 7.56
CA ILE A 60 -10.55 -5.14 8.46
C ILE A 60 -9.92 -3.99 7.67
N CYS A 61 -9.95 -2.80 8.25
CA CYS A 61 -9.15 -1.68 7.78
C CYS A 61 -8.18 -1.17 8.85
N TYR A 62 -7.17 -0.46 8.41
CA TYR A 62 -6.22 0.21 9.29
C TYR A 62 -6.24 1.72 9.01
N THR A 63 -6.29 2.50 10.06
CA THR A 63 -6.14 3.95 9.94
C THR A 63 -4.66 4.30 10.03
N GLY A 64 -4.16 4.97 9.01
CA GLY A 64 -2.75 5.31 8.91
C GLY A 64 -2.36 6.62 9.58
N VAL A 65 -3.31 7.46 9.92
CA VAL A 65 -3.10 8.80 10.47
C VAL A 65 -3.84 8.93 11.79
N ASP A 66 -3.20 9.57 12.76
CA ASP A 66 -3.90 10.05 13.94
C ASP A 66 -5.00 11.03 13.48
N PRO A 67 -6.27 10.76 13.76
CA PRO A 67 -7.38 11.63 13.30
C PRO A 67 -7.28 13.06 13.82
N THR A 68 -6.48 13.32 14.83
CA THR A 68 -6.23 14.68 15.35
C THR A 68 -5.21 15.44 14.52
N TYR A 69 -4.44 14.76 13.70
CA TYR A 69 -3.41 15.33 12.86
C TYR A 69 -3.99 15.96 11.62
N PHE A 70 -3.95 16.72 10.93
CA PHE A 70 -4.61 17.31 9.73
C PHE A 70 -6.10 17.65 9.90
N GLY A 71 -6.65 17.65 11.10
CA GLY A 71 -8.08 17.85 11.29
C GLY A 71 -8.97 16.76 10.70
N ALA A 72 -8.40 15.58 10.43
CA ALA A 72 -9.15 14.44 9.97
C ALA A 72 -10.16 14.01 11.04
N GLY A 73 -11.38 13.65 10.64
CA GLY A 73 -12.39 13.14 11.57
C GLY A 73 -12.03 11.75 12.09
N LYS A 74 -12.70 11.36 13.18
CA LYS A 74 -12.52 10.02 13.79
C LYS A 74 -12.81 8.86 12.84
N ASP A 75 -13.56 9.11 11.78
CA ASP A 75 -13.95 8.12 10.77
C ASP A 75 -13.02 8.11 9.54
N TYR A 76 -11.94 8.89 9.58
CA TYR A 76 -10.95 8.94 8.52
C TYR A 76 -10.31 7.57 8.28
N ILE A 77 -10.28 7.16 7.03
CA ILE A 77 -9.64 5.93 6.54
C ILE A 77 -8.86 6.25 5.28
N ASP A 78 -7.61 5.84 5.25
CA ASP A 78 -6.81 5.76 4.04
C ASP A 78 -6.76 4.28 3.60
N PRO A 79 -7.38 3.92 2.48
CA PRO A 79 -7.35 2.55 1.99
C PRO A 79 -6.01 2.19 1.33
N ASN A 80 -5.19 3.17 1.00
CA ASN A 80 -3.99 3.04 0.17
C ASN A 80 -2.73 2.64 0.97
N PHE A 81 -1.55 2.84 0.35
CA PHE A 81 -0.32 2.22 0.80
C PHE A 81 0.41 2.97 1.93
N PRO A 82 0.79 4.27 1.81
CA PRO A 82 1.80 4.78 2.75
C PRO A 82 1.23 5.15 4.11
N MET A 83 -0.01 5.53 4.20
CA MET A 83 -0.59 6.03 5.44
C MET A 83 -1.64 5.10 6.03
N GLY A 84 -2.06 4.08 5.31
CA GLY A 84 -3.23 3.33 5.69
C GLY A 84 -3.18 1.83 5.47
N THR A 85 -4.34 1.33 5.10
CA THR A 85 -4.71 -0.08 5.12
C THR A 85 -3.76 -0.95 4.31
N GLY A 86 -3.48 -0.57 3.06
CA GLY A 86 -2.58 -1.34 2.19
C GLY A 86 -1.16 -1.42 2.72
N GLY A 87 -0.61 -0.32 3.24
CA GLY A 87 0.75 -0.28 3.75
C GLY A 87 0.95 -1.02 5.07
N ILE A 88 -0.03 -0.91 5.97
CA ILE A 88 0.01 -1.68 7.22
C ILE A 88 -0.16 -3.17 6.92
N GLY A 89 -1.06 -3.54 5.99
CA GLY A 89 -1.18 -4.91 5.50
C GLY A 89 0.13 -5.45 4.92
N PHE A 90 0.83 -4.64 4.11
CA PHE A 90 2.15 -4.99 3.59
C PHE A 90 3.17 -5.24 4.70
N LEU A 91 3.25 -4.36 5.71
CA LEU A 91 4.13 -4.58 6.88
C LEU A 91 3.81 -5.90 7.57
N MET A 92 2.53 -6.20 7.81
CA MET A 92 2.13 -7.45 8.46
C MET A 92 2.60 -8.68 7.69
N LEU A 93 2.50 -8.67 6.35
CA LEU A 93 3.01 -9.75 5.51
C LEU A 93 4.53 -9.88 5.62
N LYS A 94 5.27 -8.77 5.67
CA LYS A 94 6.72 -8.79 5.88
C LYS A 94 7.11 -9.33 7.27
N LEU A 95 6.36 -8.99 8.29
CA LEU A 95 6.56 -9.53 9.64
C LEU A 95 6.26 -11.03 9.69
N TYR A 96 5.22 -11.49 8.98
CA TYR A 96 4.94 -12.91 8.83
C TYR A 96 6.09 -13.63 8.09
N GLU A 97 6.56 -13.07 6.98
CA GLU A 97 7.67 -13.62 6.17
C GLU A 97 8.91 -13.91 7.02
N VAL A 98 9.32 -12.95 7.86
CA VAL A 98 10.54 -13.08 8.65
C VAL A 98 10.38 -13.85 9.96
N SER A 99 9.16 -14.00 10.48
CA SER A 99 8.92 -14.57 11.81
C SER A 99 8.14 -15.89 11.80
N GLY A 100 7.39 -16.17 10.73
CA GLY A 100 6.44 -17.29 10.66
C GLY A 100 5.24 -17.18 11.61
N LYS A 101 5.09 -16.03 12.29
CA LYS A 101 4.04 -15.87 13.31
C LYS A 101 2.69 -15.60 12.67
N LYS A 102 1.78 -16.55 12.76
CA LYS A 102 0.44 -16.49 12.14
C LYS A 102 -0.38 -15.28 12.54
N GLU A 103 -0.16 -14.70 13.72
CA GLU A 103 -0.86 -13.50 14.18
C GLU A 103 -0.79 -12.36 13.18
N PHE A 104 0.34 -12.19 12.47
CA PHE A 104 0.50 -11.17 11.43
C PHE A 104 -0.24 -11.52 10.15
N LEU A 105 -0.25 -12.79 9.75
CA LEU A 105 -1.02 -13.23 8.59
C LEU A 105 -2.53 -13.11 8.85
N ASP A 106 -2.97 -13.46 10.07
CA ASP A 106 -4.38 -13.37 10.46
C ASP A 106 -4.86 -11.91 10.48
N ALA A 107 -3.98 -10.98 10.83
CA ALA A 107 -4.28 -9.54 10.87
C ALA A 107 -4.55 -8.92 9.47
N VAL A 108 -4.16 -9.58 8.38
CA VAL A 108 -4.43 -9.09 7.01
C VAL A 108 -5.61 -9.78 6.34
N LYS A 109 -6.17 -10.82 6.97
CA LYS A 109 -7.41 -11.44 6.48
C LYS A 109 -8.52 -10.40 6.49
N GLY A 110 -9.23 -10.28 5.42
CA GLY A 110 -10.30 -9.29 5.29
C GLY A 110 -9.86 -7.89 4.86
N VAL A 111 -8.55 -7.62 4.76
CA VAL A 111 -8.04 -6.36 4.20
C VAL A 111 -8.34 -6.25 2.71
N PRO A 112 -8.07 -7.26 1.87
CA PRO A 112 -8.43 -7.22 0.44
C PRO A 112 -9.92 -7.02 0.23
N GLU A 113 -10.76 -7.73 0.97
CA GLU A 113 -12.22 -7.63 0.89
C GLU A 113 -12.70 -6.22 1.27
N TYR A 114 -12.12 -5.61 2.30
CA TYR A 114 -12.41 -4.22 2.64
C TYR A 114 -12.00 -3.27 1.50
N MET A 115 -10.79 -3.42 0.98
CA MET A 115 -10.30 -2.56 -0.10
C MET A 115 -11.16 -2.67 -1.35
N ASP A 116 -11.68 -3.86 -1.66
CA ASP A 116 -12.62 -4.07 -2.77
C ASP A 116 -13.96 -3.35 -2.56
N THR A 117 -14.50 -3.35 -1.34
CA THR A 117 -15.77 -2.66 -1.04
C THR A 117 -15.69 -1.15 -1.19
N VAL A 118 -14.52 -0.55 -0.98
CA VAL A 118 -14.31 0.90 -1.10
C VAL A 118 -13.73 1.32 -2.45
N ALA A 119 -13.38 0.37 -3.30
CA ALA A 119 -12.87 0.63 -4.63
C ALA A 119 -13.97 1.21 -5.54
N VAL A 120 -13.60 2.20 -6.34
CA VAL A 120 -14.48 2.84 -7.32
C VAL A 120 -14.20 2.27 -8.70
N LYS A 121 -15.25 1.77 -9.37
CA LYS A 121 -15.16 1.28 -10.74
C LYS A 121 -14.86 2.43 -11.70
N MET A 122 -13.87 2.22 -12.55
CA MET A 122 -13.48 3.12 -13.62
C MET A 122 -14.10 2.65 -14.95
N ARG A 123 -13.82 3.36 -16.04
CA ARG A 123 -14.20 2.90 -17.39
C ARG A 123 -13.62 1.51 -17.72
N ALA A 124 -12.43 1.22 -17.22
CA ALA A 124 -11.82 -0.10 -17.17
C ALA A 124 -11.15 -0.23 -15.80
N GLY A 125 -11.25 -1.40 -15.16
CA GLY A 125 -10.68 -1.63 -13.85
C GLY A 125 -11.30 -0.78 -12.73
N LYS A 126 -10.49 -0.52 -11.68
CA LYS A 126 -10.91 0.22 -10.48
C LYS A 126 -9.78 1.02 -9.87
N LEU A 127 -10.11 2.01 -9.04
CA LEU A 127 -9.16 2.76 -8.22
C LEU A 127 -9.66 2.87 -6.79
N LEU A 128 -8.74 3.03 -5.85
CA LEU A 128 -9.07 3.36 -4.46
C LEU A 128 -9.09 4.88 -4.30
N PRO A 129 -10.09 5.44 -3.59
CA PRO A 129 -10.12 6.86 -3.29
C PRO A 129 -8.95 7.27 -2.39
N HIS A 130 -8.58 8.55 -2.44
CA HIS A 130 -7.48 9.08 -1.62
C HIS A 130 -7.72 8.88 -0.13
N ALA A 131 -8.91 9.20 0.34
CA ALA A 131 -9.29 9.08 1.74
C ALA A 131 -10.82 9.06 1.89
N LEU A 132 -11.31 8.39 2.93
CA LEU A 132 -12.72 8.27 3.26
C LEU A 132 -12.99 8.81 4.67
N PRO A 133 -14.13 9.45 4.91
CA PRO A 133 -15.16 9.85 3.92
C PRO A 133 -14.82 11.14 3.18
N ASP A 134 -13.71 11.80 3.50
CA ASP A 134 -13.46 13.23 3.19
C ASP A 134 -13.18 13.49 1.70
N ARG A 135 -12.58 12.52 0.98
CA ARG A 135 -12.15 12.70 -0.41
C ARG A 135 -12.44 11.48 -1.29
N PRO A 136 -13.73 11.12 -1.42
CA PRO A 136 -14.13 9.92 -2.17
C PRO A 136 -13.93 10.08 -3.68
N ASP A 137 -13.87 11.32 -4.19
CA ASP A 137 -13.75 11.64 -5.62
C ASP A 137 -12.33 12.00 -6.05
N LEU A 138 -11.36 11.96 -5.13
CA LEU A 138 -9.97 12.24 -5.41
C LEU A 138 -9.19 10.93 -5.48
N PHE A 139 -8.45 10.75 -6.57
CA PHE A 139 -7.61 9.57 -6.80
C PHE A 139 -6.16 10.01 -7.03
N TYR A 140 -5.27 9.48 -6.25
CA TYR A 140 -3.84 9.58 -6.52
C TYR A 140 -3.41 8.39 -7.37
N LEU A 141 -2.46 8.59 -8.27
CA LEU A 141 -1.99 7.53 -9.16
C LEU A 141 -0.62 6.97 -8.76
N GLY A 142 0.16 7.75 -8.03
CA GLY A 142 1.51 7.43 -7.62
C GLY A 142 1.62 6.45 -6.45
N TYR A 143 2.80 6.44 -5.83
CA TYR A 143 3.15 5.54 -4.74
C TYR A 143 2.35 5.80 -3.47
N CYS A 144 2.06 7.06 -3.13
CA CYS A 144 1.48 7.37 -1.83
C CYS A 144 0.03 6.88 -1.66
N HIS A 145 -0.89 7.21 -2.52
CA HIS A 145 -2.31 6.86 -2.35
C HIS A 145 -2.91 6.24 -3.62
N GLY A 146 -2.08 5.60 -4.42
CA GLY A 146 -2.51 5.04 -5.70
C GLY A 146 -1.99 3.65 -5.99
N PRO A 147 -2.28 3.14 -7.20
CA PRO A 147 -1.90 1.80 -7.62
C PRO A 147 -0.42 1.51 -7.51
N ALA A 148 0.47 2.51 -7.72
CA ALA A 148 1.91 2.30 -7.66
C ALA A 148 2.42 1.85 -6.29
N GLY A 149 1.74 2.23 -5.21
CA GLY A 149 2.02 1.73 -3.87
C GLY A 149 1.18 0.52 -3.52
N THR A 150 -0.14 0.60 -3.76
CA THR A 150 -1.11 -0.40 -3.32
C THR A 150 -0.86 -1.78 -3.95
N ASN A 151 -0.38 -1.84 -5.19
CA ASN A 151 -0.01 -3.10 -5.84
C ASN A 151 1.09 -3.87 -5.12
N ARG A 152 1.91 -3.20 -4.31
CA ARG A 152 2.93 -3.89 -3.47
C ARG A 152 2.29 -4.81 -2.43
N PHE A 153 1.17 -4.40 -1.84
CA PHE A 153 0.42 -5.23 -0.91
C PHE A 153 -0.17 -6.46 -1.60
N TYR A 154 -0.84 -6.27 -2.74
CA TYR A 154 -1.40 -7.39 -3.49
C TYR A 154 -0.33 -8.33 -4.06
N TYR A 155 0.82 -7.79 -4.46
CA TYR A 155 1.94 -8.62 -4.92
C TYR A 155 2.50 -9.51 -3.80
N GLU A 156 2.63 -9.00 -2.57
CA GLU A 156 3.05 -9.85 -1.45
C GLU A 156 2.01 -10.94 -1.14
N LEU A 157 0.72 -10.62 -1.17
CA LEU A 157 -0.33 -11.62 -1.02
C LEU A 157 -0.26 -12.70 -2.10
N TYR A 158 -0.03 -12.29 -3.36
CA TYR A 158 0.17 -13.24 -4.46
C TYR A 158 1.39 -14.14 -4.24
N LYS A 159 2.52 -13.58 -3.86
CA LYS A 159 3.74 -14.34 -3.55
C LYS A 159 3.52 -15.40 -2.46
N PHE A 160 2.79 -15.05 -1.40
CA PHE A 160 2.55 -15.96 -0.28
C PHE A 160 1.56 -17.07 -0.60
N SER A 161 0.49 -16.71 -1.30
CA SER A 161 -0.64 -17.63 -1.48
C SER A 161 -0.63 -18.39 -2.80
N GLY A 162 0.02 -17.83 -3.83
CA GLY A 162 -0.13 -18.31 -5.21
C GLY A 162 -1.53 -18.08 -5.79
N ASP A 163 -2.42 -17.40 -5.06
CA ASP A 163 -3.80 -17.21 -5.47
C ASP A 163 -3.89 -16.13 -6.57
N ALA A 164 -4.32 -16.57 -7.75
CA ALA A 164 -4.45 -15.71 -8.94
C ALA A 164 -5.39 -14.51 -8.73
N LYS A 165 -6.28 -14.56 -7.74
CA LYS A 165 -7.16 -13.42 -7.41
C LYS A 165 -6.36 -12.16 -7.09
N TYR A 166 -5.21 -12.27 -6.41
CA TYR A 166 -4.39 -11.11 -6.07
C TYR A 166 -3.63 -10.54 -7.27
N ARG A 167 -3.23 -11.39 -8.23
CA ARG A 167 -2.76 -10.92 -9.52
C ARG A 167 -3.85 -10.17 -10.27
N HIS A 168 -5.07 -10.69 -10.26
CA HIS A 168 -6.22 -10.02 -10.86
C HIS A 168 -6.49 -8.65 -10.22
N GLU A 169 -6.36 -8.51 -8.90
CA GLU A 169 -6.46 -7.22 -8.20
C GLU A 169 -5.43 -6.19 -8.71
N ILE A 170 -4.18 -6.62 -8.91
CA ILE A 170 -3.13 -5.79 -9.49
C ILE A 170 -3.54 -5.31 -10.88
N GLU A 171 -3.99 -6.23 -11.73
CA GLU A 171 -4.42 -5.94 -13.11
C GLU A 171 -5.61 -4.95 -13.14
N GLU A 172 -6.58 -5.10 -12.25
CA GLU A 172 -7.73 -4.20 -12.16
C GLU A 172 -7.33 -2.78 -11.72
N LEU A 173 -6.40 -2.64 -10.79
CA LEU A 173 -5.85 -1.34 -10.39
C LEU A 173 -5.02 -0.71 -11.51
N VAL A 174 -4.24 -1.49 -12.25
CA VAL A 174 -3.49 -1.01 -13.42
C VAL A 174 -4.43 -0.53 -14.52
N LYS A 175 -5.47 -1.31 -14.88
CA LYS A 175 -6.48 -0.90 -15.85
C LYS A 175 -7.20 0.39 -15.42
N GLY A 176 -7.52 0.51 -14.14
CA GLY A 176 -8.13 1.72 -13.58
C GLY A 176 -7.23 2.95 -13.75
N LEU A 177 -5.94 2.80 -13.48
CA LEU A 177 -4.95 3.85 -13.70
C LEU A 177 -4.85 4.23 -15.18
N GLU A 178 -4.71 3.26 -16.06
CA GLU A 178 -4.59 3.48 -17.51
C GLU A 178 -5.83 4.14 -18.11
N ALA A 179 -7.02 3.81 -17.59
CA ALA A 179 -8.28 4.44 -17.99
C ALA A 179 -8.33 5.95 -17.72
N THR A 180 -7.48 6.49 -16.84
CA THR A 180 -7.34 7.93 -16.61
C THR A 180 -6.60 8.66 -17.73
N GLY A 181 -5.84 7.93 -18.54
CA GLY A 181 -4.95 8.45 -19.58
C GLY A 181 -3.54 8.81 -19.09
N ALA A 182 -3.20 8.49 -17.83
CA ALA A 182 -1.83 8.63 -17.34
C ALA A 182 -0.88 7.65 -18.07
N PRO A 183 0.40 8.00 -18.24
CA PRO A 183 1.07 9.18 -17.69
C PRO A 183 0.88 10.47 -18.50
N GLU A 184 0.44 10.42 -19.75
CA GLU A 184 0.43 11.55 -20.69
C GLU A 184 -0.64 12.60 -20.37
N LYS A 185 -1.75 12.17 -19.76
CA LYS A 185 -2.87 13.07 -19.41
C LYS A 185 -2.92 13.36 -17.94
N ARG A 186 -3.22 14.63 -17.63
CA ARG A 186 -3.59 15.09 -16.29
C ARG A 186 -5.03 15.56 -16.34
N SER A 187 -5.88 14.96 -15.53
CA SER A 187 -7.32 15.25 -15.50
C SER A 187 -7.76 15.59 -14.08
N ALA A 188 -8.80 16.42 -13.96
CA ALA A 188 -9.38 16.74 -12.67
C ALA A 188 -9.84 15.47 -11.92
N GLY A 189 -9.62 15.43 -10.62
CA GLY A 189 -9.91 14.25 -9.78
C GLY A 189 -8.79 13.21 -9.73
N TYR A 190 -7.79 13.30 -10.63
CA TYR A 190 -6.66 12.37 -10.69
C TYR A 190 -5.34 13.09 -10.43
N TRP A 191 -4.73 12.82 -9.27
CA TRP A 191 -3.48 13.46 -8.87
C TRP A 191 -2.28 12.69 -9.38
N ASN A 192 -1.56 13.28 -10.32
CA ASN A 192 -0.32 12.75 -10.89
C ASN A 192 0.67 13.89 -11.14
N THR A 193 1.80 13.86 -10.45
CA THR A 193 2.93 14.77 -10.60
C THR A 193 4.10 14.06 -11.31
N GLU A 194 5.31 14.61 -11.28
CA GLU A 194 6.51 13.98 -11.84
C GLU A 194 7.24 13.09 -10.83
N ASN A 195 7.11 13.38 -9.52
CA ASN A 195 7.94 12.76 -8.48
C ASN A 195 7.57 11.29 -8.22
N ILE A 196 8.43 10.60 -7.45
CA ILE A 196 8.26 9.18 -7.13
C ILE A 196 7.08 8.94 -6.18
N CYS A 197 6.77 9.90 -5.31
CA CYS A 197 5.72 9.73 -4.30
C CYS A 197 4.32 9.80 -4.93
N CYS A 198 4.02 10.89 -5.66
CA CYS A 198 2.67 11.18 -6.11
C CYS A 198 2.55 11.17 -7.64
N GLY A 199 3.52 10.63 -8.38
CA GLY A 199 3.53 10.87 -9.81
C GLY A 199 4.19 9.84 -10.69
N THR A 200 4.50 10.30 -11.90
CA THR A 200 4.95 9.49 -13.03
C THR A 200 6.20 8.67 -12.74
N ALA A 201 7.15 9.18 -11.93
CA ALA A 201 8.30 8.38 -11.52
C ALA A 201 7.90 7.19 -10.62
N GLY A 202 6.85 7.34 -9.82
CA GLY A 202 6.25 6.22 -9.08
C GLY A 202 5.58 5.20 -9.98
N LEU A 203 4.89 5.66 -11.03
CA LEU A 203 4.31 4.78 -12.06
C LEU A 203 5.39 4.01 -12.80
N LEU A 204 6.46 4.69 -13.24
CA LEU A 204 7.61 4.05 -13.86
C LEU A 204 8.18 2.92 -13.00
N ASN A 205 8.36 3.20 -11.70
CA ASN A 205 8.86 2.19 -10.75
C ASN A 205 7.90 1.00 -10.61
N MET A 206 6.59 1.25 -10.58
CA MET A 206 5.56 0.20 -10.53
C MET A 206 5.63 -0.70 -11.76
N TYR A 207 5.57 -0.11 -12.96
CA TYR A 207 5.56 -0.88 -14.20
C TYR A 207 6.85 -1.69 -14.42
N LEU A 208 8.01 -1.14 -14.07
CA LEU A 208 9.26 -1.91 -14.07
C LEU A 208 9.21 -3.08 -13.07
N GLY A 209 8.61 -2.86 -11.91
CA GLY A 209 8.42 -3.93 -10.92
C GLY A 209 7.47 -5.02 -11.41
N LEU A 210 6.35 -4.66 -12.06
CA LEU A 210 5.41 -5.61 -12.63
C LEU A 210 6.04 -6.40 -13.78
N TRP A 211 6.75 -5.71 -14.68
CA TRP A 211 7.51 -6.39 -15.73
C TRP A 211 8.53 -7.37 -15.19
N ALA A 212 9.29 -6.98 -14.17
CA ALA A 212 10.25 -7.87 -13.54
C ALA A 212 9.59 -9.08 -12.85
N ALA A 213 8.37 -8.92 -12.34
CA ALA A 213 7.63 -9.96 -11.63
C ALA A 213 6.90 -10.93 -12.57
N PHE A 214 6.33 -10.42 -13.67
CA PHE A 214 5.41 -11.16 -14.53
C PHE A 214 5.87 -11.31 -15.98
N GLY A 215 6.83 -10.50 -16.43
CA GLY A 215 7.42 -10.58 -17.78
C GLY A 215 6.52 -10.04 -18.90
N GLU A 216 5.46 -9.32 -18.59
CA GLU A 216 4.50 -8.83 -19.58
C GLU A 216 5.08 -7.61 -20.33
N GLU A 217 5.19 -7.68 -21.68
CA GLU A 217 5.71 -6.57 -22.50
C GLU A 217 4.87 -5.29 -22.37
N HIS A 218 3.58 -5.43 -22.08
CA HIS A 218 2.69 -4.32 -21.77
C HIS A 218 3.24 -3.41 -20.66
N ASP A 219 3.72 -4.02 -19.58
CA ASP A 219 4.25 -3.27 -18.43
C ASP A 219 5.54 -2.53 -18.81
N LEU A 220 6.40 -3.17 -19.58
CA LEU A 220 7.63 -2.54 -20.07
C LEU A 220 7.33 -1.37 -21.04
N GLU A 221 6.32 -1.50 -21.90
CA GLU A 221 5.87 -0.41 -22.77
C GLU A 221 5.38 0.79 -21.96
N TYR A 222 4.55 0.56 -20.94
CA TYR A 222 4.08 1.65 -20.07
C TYR A 222 5.23 2.27 -19.26
N ALA A 223 6.20 1.48 -18.82
CA ALA A 223 7.41 2.02 -18.19
C ALA A 223 8.16 2.98 -19.14
N ARG A 224 8.32 2.59 -20.43
CA ARG A 224 8.94 3.46 -21.47
C ARG A 224 8.14 4.75 -21.69
N ARG A 225 6.80 4.68 -21.69
CA ARG A 225 5.92 5.87 -21.78
C ARG A 225 6.11 6.80 -20.58
N CYS A 226 6.14 6.25 -19.37
CA CYS A 226 6.43 7.03 -18.16
C CYS A 226 7.82 7.71 -18.23
N ALA A 227 8.85 6.98 -18.67
CA ALA A 227 10.19 7.52 -18.84
C ALA A 227 10.21 8.66 -19.86
N LYS A 228 9.50 8.53 -20.98
CA LYS A 228 9.39 9.59 -22.00
C LYS A 228 8.77 10.85 -21.41
N VAL A 229 7.64 10.75 -20.70
CA VAL A 229 6.97 11.90 -20.07
C VAL A 229 7.86 12.61 -19.04
N LEU A 230 8.79 11.88 -18.40
CA LEU A 230 9.72 12.47 -17.43
C LEU A 230 10.93 13.16 -18.09
N MET A 231 11.22 12.84 -19.35
CA MET A 231 12.36 13.41 -20.09
C MET A 231 11.95 14.61 -20.96
N ASP A 232 10.68 14.72 -21.35
CA ASP A 232 10.11 15.82 -22.12
C ASP A 232 9.79 17.04 -21.24
#